data_e07e96356b043b9464a497e004ad2d53
#
_entry.id   e07e96356b043b9464a497e004ad2d53
#
_cell.length_a   1.000
_cell.length_b   1.000
_cell.length_c   1.000
_cell.angle_alpha   90.00
_cell.angle_beta   90.00
_cell.angle_gamma   90.00
#
_symmetry.space_group_name_H-M   'P 1'
#
loop_
_entity.id
_entity.type
_entity.pdbx_description
1 polymer ?
#
loop_
_entity_poly.entity_id
_entity_poly.type
_entity_poly.pdbx_seq_one_letter_code
_entity_poly.pdbx_strand_id
1 'polypeptide(L)'
;IADLVPLVEDNRIIYHEGIMSIKNRTITPGLQSLIDILQSENYVTEHDIGFKIAPMLNAPGRLYDNGAMLSLATLLASSPENAFKMALQLKDINEQRKALKDSATKRAEEIIEENNLSNTNPIVIYDPETPEGIVGLVAGTICETYNASAIVFTKTGNKLKGSARAIENNNIKNALDQFHDKHPEILLKYGGHKQAAGLTVAFSGLDLFKREMEKILSPVRKKDPELSYDLTIAPSDIPLIAADLERFRPFGEGNPQINVRINHFMPIPRGNSFYMRIGK
;
A
#
# COMPACT_ATOMS: atom_id res chain seq x y z
N ILE A 1 -9.81 8.29 0.83
CA ILE A 1 -8.73 7.81 1.73
C ILE A 1 -7.85 6.80 1.00
N ALA A 2 -8.40 5.71 0.51
CA ALA A 2 -7.62 4.64 -0.14
C ALA A 2 -6.90 5.08 -1.43
N ASP A 3 -7.45 6.03 -2.17
CA ASP A 3 -6.89 6.59 -3.42
C ASP A 3 -5.97 7.79 -3.16
N LEU A 4 -5.59 8.05 -1.90
CA LEU A 4 -4.66 9.12 -1.52
C LEU A 4 -5.08 10.52 -2.00
N VAL A 5 -6.39 10.81 -2.01
CA VAL A 5 -6.85 12.18 -2.24
C VAL A 5 -6.53 13.05 -1.01
N PRO A 6 -6.18 14.34 -1.19
CA PRO A 6 -5.91 15.23 -0.06
C PRO A 6 -7.10 15.32 0.90
N LEU A 7 -6.84 15.07 2.20
CA LEU A 7 -7.86 15.08 3.27
C LEU A 7 -8.02 16.50 3.84
N VAL A 8 -8.25 17.45 2.96
CA VAL A 8 -8.45 18.89 3.26
C VAL A 8 -9.77 19.36 2.67
N GLU A 9 -10.23 20.52 3.05
CA GLU A 9 -11.44 21.18 2.51
C GLU A 9 -12.63 20.22 2.44
N ASP A 10 -13.27 20.10 1.27
CA ASP A 10 -14.47 19.28 1.05
C ASP A 10 -14.24 17.80 1.38
N ASN A 11 -13.07 17.24 1.04
CA ASN A 11 -12.75 15.85 1.36
C ASN A 11 -12.71 15.61 2.87
N ARG A 12 -12.23 16.60 3.64
CA ARG A 12 -12.24 16.53 5.11
C ARG A 12 -13.68 16.57 5.65
N ILE A 13 -14.53 17.42 5.09
CA ILE A 13 -15.96 17.51 5.47
C ILE A 13 -16.66 16.17 5.17
N ILE A 14 -16.50 15.63 3.96
CA ILE A 14 -17.06 14.33 3.56
C ILE A 14 -16.62 13.20 4.49
N TYR A 15 -15.34 13.19 4.89
CA TYR A 15 -14.84 12.22 5.86
C TYR A 15 -15.55 12.35 7.21
N HIS A 16 -15.65 13.55 7.77
CA HIS A 16 -16.29 13.79 9.07
C HIS A 16 -17.77 13.38 9.06
N GLU A 17 -18.51 13.76 8.04
CA GLU A 17 -19.92 13.37 7.87
C GLU A 17 -20.07 11.85 7.72
N GLY A 18 -19.16 11.19 6.99
CA GLY A 18 -19.09 9.74 6.87
C GLY A 18 -18.85 9.05 8.22
N ILE A 19 -17.91 9.54 9.03
CA ILE A 19 -17.65 9.00 10.37
C ILE A 19 -18.85 9.23 11.31
N MET A 20 -19.50 10.38 11.22
CA MET A 20 -20.74 10.64 11.99
C MET A 20 -21.86 9.68 11.58
N SER A 21 -22.01 9.40 10.30
CA SER A 21 -22.99 8.42 9.81
C SER A 21 -22.69 7.00 10.32
N ILE A 22 -21.42 6.61 10.37
CA ILE A 22 -20.99 5.33 10.97
C ILE A 22 -21.36 5.28 12.45
N LYS A 23 -21.01 6.31 13.23
CA LYS A 23 -21.33 6.40 14.67
C LYS A 23 -22.84 6.31 14.94
N ASN A 24 -23.65 6.97 14.11
CA ASN A 24 -25.10 6.99 14.24
C ASN A 24 -25.78 5.75 13.62
N ARG A 25 -24.99 4.82 13.03
CA ARG A 25 -25.48 3.64 12.31
C ARG A 25 -26.46 3.97 11.18
N THR A 26 -26.28 5.12 10.52
CA THR A 26 -27.07 5.56 9.35
C THR A 26 -26.37 5.20 8.04
N ILE A 27 -25.83 3.98 7.97
CA ILE A 27 -25.06 3.44 6.84
C ILE A 27 -25.72 2.17 6.30
N THR A 28 -25.30 1.73 5.11
CA THR A 28 -25.82 0.51 4.50
C THR A 28 -25.47 -0.72 5.34
N PRO A 29 -26.32 -1.78 5.34
CA PRO A 29 -25.98 -3.04 6.01
C PRO A 29 -24.65 -3.64 5.56
N GLY A 30 -24.26 -3.43 4.28
CA GLY A 30 -22.99 -3.88 3.75
C GLY A 30 -21.78 -3.22 4.42
N LEU A 31 -21.80 -1.89 4.52
CA LEU A 31 -20.73 -1.16 5.20
C LEU A 31 -20.71 -1.48 6.70
N GLN A 32 -21.89 -1.60 7.34
CA GLN A 32 -21.98 -1.98 8.74
C GLN A 32 -21.35 -3.37 8.97
N SER A 33 -21.64 -4.36 8.12
CA SER A 33 -21.08 -5.70 8.23
C SER A 33 -19.55 -5.72 8.09
N LEU A 34 -18.98 -4.91 7.19
CA LEU A 34 -17.53 -4.78 7.05
C LEU A 34 -16.88 -4.20 8.31
N ILE A 35 -17.54 -3.23 8.95
CA ILE A 35 -17.09 -2.62 10.20
C ILE A 35 -17.18 -3.62 11.36
N ASP A 36 -18.29 -4.32 11.48
CA ASP A 36 -18.51 -5.30 12.55
C ASP A 36 -17.46 -6.44 12.51
N ILE A 37 -17.05 -6.86 11.31
CA ILE A 37 -16.00 -7.88 11.11
C ILE A 37 -14.62 -7.40 11.58
N LEU A 38 -14.37 -6.10 11.58
CA LEU A 38 -13.08 -5.56 12.06
C LEU A 38 -12.90 -5.70 13.57
N GLN A 39 -13.96 -5.92 14.33
CA GLN A 39 -13.95 -5.96 15.80
C GLN A 39 -13.21 -4.74 16.42
N SER A 40 -13.36 -3.59 15.79
CA SER A 40 -12.75 -2.34 16.24
C SER A 40 -13.42 -1.93 17.56
N GLU A 41 -12.65 -1.85 18.64
CA GLU A 41 -13.18 -1.77 20.01
C GLU A 41 -13.96 -0.49 20.31
N ASN A 42 -13.71 0.63 19.63
CA ASN A 42 -14.33 1.91 19.98
C ASN A 42 -14.89 2.74 18.83
N TYR A 43 -14.17 2.91 17.73
CA TYR A 43 -14.60 3.68 16.56
C TYR A 43 -13.73 3.40 15.33
N VAL A 44 -14.31 3.61 14.16
CA VAL A 44 -13.61 3.44 12.87
C VAL A 44 -12.76 4.67 12.57
N THR A 45 -11.50 4.45 12.27
CA THR A 45 -10.55 5.51 11.92
C THR A 45 -10.27 5.55 10.42
N GLU A 46 -9.61 6.61 9.93
CA GLU A 46 -9.08 6.68 8.57
C GLU A 46 -8.13 5.52 8.26
N HIS A 47 -7.35 5.08 9.26
CA HIS A 47 -6.49 3.91 9.14
C HIS A 47 -7.31 2.62 8.91
N ASP A 48 -8.39 2.41 9.65
CA ASP A 48 -9.24 1.23 9.46
C ASP A 48 -9.87 1.22 8.07
N ILE A 49 -10.33 2.38 7.59
CA ILE A 49 -10.87 2.52 6.24
C ILE A 49 -9.80 2.22 5.18
N GLY A 50 -8.64 2.87 5.27
CA GLY A 50 -7.58 2.76 4.25
C GLY A 50 -6.84 1.43 4.24
N PHE A 51 -6.61 0.82 5.43
CA PHE A 51 -5.73 -0.35 5.57
C PHE A 51 -6.44 -1.65 5.95
N LYS A 52 -7.73 -1.60 6.31
CA LYS A 52 -8.52 -2.80 6.62
C LYS A 52 -9.71 -2.96 5.68
N ILE A 53 -10.61 -1.95 5.58
CA ILE A 53 -11.83 -2.05 4.76
C ILE A 53 -11.49 -2.00 3.26
N ALA A 54 -10.74 -1.00 2.81
CA ALA A 54 -10.40 -0.86 1.40
C ALA A 54 -9.62 -2.06 0.83
N PRO A 55 -8.63 -2.66 1.54
CA PRO A 55 -8.00 -3.90 1.10
C PRO A 55 -8.96 -5.10 0.98
N MET A 56 -9.96 -5.23 1.87
CA MET A 56 -10.98 -6.28 1.73
C MET A 56 -11.84 -6.07 0.48
N LEU A 57 -12.26 -4.85 0.20
CA LEU A 57 -13.02 -4.51 -0.99
C LEU A 57 -12.20 -4.69 -2.29
N ASN A 58 -10.90 -4.45 -2.25
CA ASN A 58 -10.02 -4.55 -3.41
C ASN A 58 -9.54 -5.99 -3.69
N ALA A 59 -9.54 -6.87 -2.69
CA ALA A 59 -8.96 -8.21 -2.80
C ALA A 59 -9.61 -9.09 -3.87
N PRO A 60 -10.96 -9.13 -4.04
CA PRO A 60 -11.58 -9.96 -5.06
C PRO A 60 -11.15 -9.58 -6.48
N GLY A 61 -11.06 -8.29 -6.80
CA GLY A 61 -10.64 -7.82 -8.10
C GLY A 61 -9.15 -8.10 -8.43
N ARG A 62 -8.34 -8.45 -7.42
CA ARG A 62 -6.96 -8.88 -7.63
C ARG A 62 -6.83 -10.38 -7.90
N LEU A 63 -7.75 -11.18 -7.37
CA LEU A 63 -7.64 -12.65 -7.43
C LEU A 63 -8.58 -13.29 -8.45
N TYR A 64 -9.68 -12.64 -8.79
CA TYR A 64 -10.73 -13.23 -9.62
C TYR A 64 -11.19 -12.28 -10.73
N ASP A 65 -11.47 -12.85 -11.89
CA ASP A 65 -12.17 -12.14 -12.95
C ASP A 65 -13.56 -11.71 -12.45
N ASN A 66 -13.92 -10.45 -12.71
CA ASN A 66 -15.16 -9.84 -12.19
C ASN A 66 -15.29 -9.81 -10.64
N GLY A 67 -14.22 -10.06 -9.90
CA GLY A 67 -14.24 -10.09 -8.44
C GLY A 67 -14.77 -8.80 -7.79
N ALA A 68 -14.59 -7.65 -8.43
CA ALA A 68 -15.12 -6.37 -7.97
C ALA A 68 -16.65 -6.35 -7.81
N MET A 69 -17.39 -7.23 -8.53
CA MET A 69 -18.83 -7.35 -8.40
C MET A 69 -19.27 -7.85 -7.01
N LEU A 70 -18.47 -8.71 -6.36
CA LEU A 70 -18.75 -9.14 -4.99
C LEU A 70 -18.66 -7.95 -4.02
N SER A 71 -17.66 -7.11 -4.18
CA SER A 71 -17.47 -5.90 -3.35
C SER A 71 -18.63 -4.92 -3.53
N LEU A 72 -19.04 -4.68 -4.77
CA LEU A 72 -20.19 -3.83 -5.09
C LEU A 72 -21.48 -4.42 -4.50
N ALA A 73 -21.74 -5.71 -4.70
CA ALA A 73 -22.91 -6.39 -4.16
C ALA A 73 -22.95 -6.32 -2.61
N THR A 74 -21.78 -6.45 -1.96
CA THR A 74 -21.68 -6.30 -0.50
C THR A 74 -22.12 -4.90 -0.06
N LEU A 75 -21.57 -3.84 -0.69
CA LEU A 75 -21.88 -2.46 -0.31
C LEU A 75 -23.35 -2.08 -0.57
N LEU A 76 -23.98 -2.67 -1.59
CA LEU A 76 -25.39 -2.43 -1.97
C LEU A 76 -26.37 -3.37 -1.29
N ALA A 77 -25.91 -4.32 -0.47
CA ALA A 77 -26.77 -5.28 0.19
C ALA A 77 -27.78 -4.58 1.12
N SER A 78 -29.07 -4.89 0.97
CA SER A 78 -30.15 -4.37 1.80
C SER A 78 -30.49 -5.27 2.99
N SER A 79 -30.21 -6.58 2.88
CA SER A 79 -30.41 -7.56 3.96
C SER A 79 -29.16 -7.64 4.85
N PRO A 80 -29.25 -7.38 6.17
CA PRO A 80 -28.11 -7.51 7.08
C PRO A 80 -27.48 -8.92 7.07
N GLU A 81 -28.28 -9.97 6.99
CA GLU A 81 -27.78 -11.35 6.96
C GLU A 81 -26.96 -11.63 5.70
N ASN A 82 -27.45 -11.23 4.52
CA ASN A 82 -26.72 -11.40 3.27
C ASN A 82 -25.48 -10.52 3.23
N ALA A 83 -25.56 -9.28 3.71
CA ALA A 83 -24.43 -8.38 3.84
C ALA A 83 -23.30 -8.99 4.67
N PHE A 84 -23.64 -9.56 5.82
CA PHE A 84 -22.67 -10.20 6.71
C PHE A 84 -21.99 -11.42 6.08
N LYS A 85 -22.78 -12.29 5.40
CA LYS A 85 -22.20 -13.44 4.66
C LYS A 85 -21.23 -12.99 3.58
N MET A 86 -21.59 -11.98 2.78
CA MET A 86 -20.71 -11.44 1.74
C MET A 86 -19.46 -10.74 2.33
N ALA A 87 -19.61 -10.04 3.43
CA ALA A 87 -18.49 -9.39 4.11
C ALA A 87 -17.49 -10.44 4.68
N LEU A 88 -17.97 -11.59 5.20
CA LEU A 88 -17.11 -12.71 5.57
C LEU A 88 -16.34 -13.27 4.36
N GLN A 89 -17.00 -13.43 3.22
CA GLN A 89 -16.31 -13.86 1.98
C GLN A 89 -15.23 -12.88 1.56
N LEU A 90 -15.49 -11.56 1.65
CA LEU A 90 -14.48 -10.54 1.37
C LEU A 90 -13.29 -10.64 2.32
N LYS A 91 -13.53 -10.90 3.62
CA LYS A 91 -12.47 -11.12 4.60
C LYS A 91 -11.61 -12.33 4.22
N ASP A 92 -12.23 -13.47 3.90
CA ASP A 92 -11.52 -14.70 3.53
C ASP A 92 -10.68 -14.51 2.26
N ILE A 93 -11.23 -13.85 1.25
CA ILE A 93 -10.51 -13.52 0.01
C ILE A 93 -9.33 -12.58 0.30
N ASN A 94 -9.49 -11.64 1.22
CA ASN A 94 -8.41 -10.74 1.61
C ASN A 94 -7.29 -11.49 2.37
N GLU A 95 -7.62 -12.46 3.22
CA GLU A 95 -6.61 -13.32 3.85
C GLU A 95 -5.85 -14.17 2.81
N GLN A 96 -6.56 -14.72 1.83
CA GLN A 96 -5.91 -15.42 0.70
C GLN A 96 -4.96 -14.48 -0.06
N ARG A 97 -5.39 -13.26 -0.37
CA ARG A 97 -4.55 -12.25 -1.02
C ARG A 97 -3.30 -11.92 -0.19
N LYS A 98 -3.43 -11.80 1.15
CA LYS A 98 -2.29 -11.58 2.04
C LYS A 98 -1.30 -12.74 1.97
N ALA A 99 -1.79 -13.97 2.11
CA ALA A 99 -0.95 -15.17 2.06
C ALA A 99 -0.20 -15.28 0.71
N LEU A 100 -0.87 -15.01 -0.42
CA LEU A 100 -0.25 -15.00 -1.73
C LEU A 100 0.81 -13.90 -1.86
N LYS A 101 0.52 -12.69 -1.34
CA LYS A 101 1.50 -11.60 -1.33
C LYS A 101 2.73 -11.97 -0.49
N ASP A 102 2.53 -12.51 0.71
CA ASP A 102 3.63 -12.83 1.62
C ASP A 102 4.52 -13.93 1.04
N SER A 103 3.91 -14.99 0.46
CA SER A 103 4.66 -16.04 -0.24
C SER A 103 5.43 -15.50 -1.45
N ALA A 104 4.81 -14.66 -2.28
CA ALA A 104 5.46 -14.06 -3.44
C ALA A 104 6.57 -13.08 -3.03
N THR A 105 6.39 -12.33 -1.95
CA THR A 105 7.42 -11.44 -1.41
C THR A 105 8.64 -12.23 -0.96
N LYS A 106 8.43 -13.35 -0.24
CA LYS A 106 9.54 -14.22 0.19
C LYS A 106 10.34 -14.77 -0.99
N ARG A 107 9.67 -15.27 -2.05
CA ARG A 107 10.38 -15.72 -3.27
C ARG A 107 11.11 -14.56 -3.96
N ALA A 108 10.52 -13.37 -3.98
CA ALA A 108 11.18 -12.19 -4.54
C ALA A 108 12.47 -11.84 -3.76
N GLU A 109 12.46 -11.92 -2.44
CA GLU A 109 13.63 -11.73 -1.58
C GLU A 109 14.70 -12.80 -1.83
N GLU A 110 14.32 -14.06 -1.95
CA GLU A 110 15.22 -15.16 -2.34
C GLU A 110 15.90 -14.88 -3.69
N ILE A 111 15.13 -14.44 -4.71
CA ILE A 111 15.67 -14.07 -6.03
C ILE A 111 16.65 -12.89 -5.93
N ILE A 112 16.37 -11.90 -5.08
CA ILE A 112 17.24 -10.74 -4.86
C ILE A 112 18.57 -11.18 -4.25
N GLU A 113 18.54 -12.05 -3.24
CA GLU A 113 19.74 -12.56 -2.57
C GLU A 113 20.59 -13.43 -3.52
N GLU A 114 19.99 -14.40 -4.20
CA GLU A 114 20.67 -15.31 -5.14
C GLU A 114 21.35 -14.57 -6.29
N ASN A 115 20.76 -13.46 -6.76
CA ASN A 115 21.28 -12.72 -7.89
C ASN A 115 22.03 -11.43 -7.47
N ASN A 116 22.26 -11.19 -6.17
CA ASN A 116 22.95 -10.01 -5.62
C ASN A 116 22.32 -8.67 -6.06
N LEU A 117 20.98 -8.59 -6.12
CA LEU A 117 20.25 -7.42 -6.61
C LEU A 117 19.99 -6.35 -5.55
N SER A 118 20.36 -6.55 -4.29
CA SER A 118 20.03 -5.66 -3.16
C SER A 118 20.56 -4.22 -3.31
N ASN A 119 21.55 -4.00 -4.14
CA ASN A 119 22.14 -2.67 -4.40
C ASN A 119 21.85 -2.15 -5.81
N THR A 120 21.01 -2.80 -6.60
CA THR A 120 20.61 -2.34 -7.93
C THR A 120 19.45 -1.36 -7.87
N ASN A 121 19.33 -0.49 -8.87
CA ASN A 121 18.16 0.36 -9.06
C ASN A 121 17.89 0.55 -10.56
N PRO A 122 16.77 0.01 -11.08
CA PRO A 122 15.72 -0.70 -10.35
C PRO A 122 16.12 -2.14 -9.97
N ILE A 123 15.46 -2.68 -8.92
CA ILE A 123 15.44 -4.12 -8.68
C ILE A 123 14.41 -4.73 -9.63
N VAL A 124 14.87 -5.56 -10.56
CA VAL A 124 13.98 -6.19 -11.56
C VAL A 124 13.90 -7.70 -11.32
N ILE A 125 12.71 -8.16 -10.96
CA ILE A 125 12.40 -9.54 -10.60
C ILE A 125 11.48 -10.17 -11.63
N TYR A 126 11.74 -11.43 -11.97
CA TYR A 126 10.82 -12.28 -12.69
C TYR A 126 10.49 -13.50 -11.83
N ASP A 127 9.21 -13.64 -11.45
CA ASP A 127 8.68 -14.78 -10.74
C ASP A 127 7.41 -15.27 -11.47
N PRO A 128 7.48 -16.40 -12.20
CA PRO A 128 6.35 -16.94 -12.93
C PRO A 128 5.21 -17.44 -12.03
N GLU A 129 5.46 -17.67 -10.75
CA GLU A 129 4.48 -18.15 -9.79
C GLU A 129 3.68 -17.02 -9.12
N THR A 130 4.13 -15.78 -9.23
CA THR A 130 3.39 -14.64 -8.69
C THR A 130 2.16 -14.34 -9.54
N PRO A 131 0.94 -14.38 -8.97
CA PRO A 131 -0.28 -14.02 -9.69
C PRO A 131 -0.24 -12.57 -10.20
N GLU A 132 -0.81 -12.32 -11.39
CA GLU A 132 -0.80 -11.00 -12.02
C GLU A 132 -1.37 -9.89 -11.12
N GLY A 133 -2.47 -10.14 -10.40
CA GLY A 133 -3.06 -9.16 -9.49
C GLY A 133 -2.23 -8.86 -8.23
N ILE A 134 -1.14 -9.62 -7.99
CA ILE A 134 -0.26 -9.52 -6.82
C ILE A 134 1.06 -8.84 -7.15
N VAL A 135 1.55 -8.87 -8.40
CA VAL A 135 2.87 -8.30 -8.78
C VAL A 135 3.06 -6.87 -8.31
N GLY A 136 2.01 -6.04 -8.36
CA GLY A 136 2.07 -4.64 -7.93
C GLY A 136 2.20 -4.46 -6.41
N LEU A 137 1.70 -5.41 -5.62
CA LEU A 137 1.85 -5.41 -4.16
C LEU A 137 3.27 -5.83 -3.77
N VAL A 138 3.81 -6.84 -4.44
CA VAL A 138 5.20 -7.29 -4.24
C VAL A 138 6.16 -6.17 -4.64
N ALA A 139 5.97 -5.54 -5.82
CA ALA A 139 6.80 -4.42 -6.25
C ALA A 139 6.82 -3.27 -5.23
N GLY A 140 5.66 -2.96 -4.62
CA GLY A 140 5.57 -1.97 -3.55
C GLY A 140 6.39 -2.36 -2.33
N THR A 141 6.23 -3.59 -1.84
CA THR A 141 6.97 -4.09 -0.67
C THR A 141 8.48 -4.10 -0.91
N ILE A 142 8.94 -4.59 -2.08
CA ILE A 142 10.37 -4.59 -2.42
C ILE A 142 10.92 -3.17 -2.53
N CYS A 143 10.16 -2.25 -3.15
CA CYS A 143 10.54 -0.84 -3.26
C CYS A 143 10.76 -0.20 -1.87
N GLU A 144 9.88 -0.45 -0.92
CA GLU A 144 9.97 0.06 0.45
C GLU A 144 11.11 -0.60 1.22
N THR A 145 11.21 -1.93 1.19
CA THR A 145 12.20 -2.69 1.95
C THR A 145 13.64 -2.35 1.56
N TYR A 146 13.90 -2.26 0.25
CA TYR A 146 15.26 -2.01 -0.28
C TYR A 146 15.53 -0.53 -0.57
N ASN A 147 14.55 0.35 -0.38
CA ASN A 147 14.61 1.76 -0.75
C ASN A 147 15.14 1.97 -2.18
N ALA A 148 14.68 1.14 -3.11
CA ALA A 148 15.05 1.14 -4.52
C ALA A 148 13.79 1.02 -5.38
N SER A 149 13.79 1.58 -6.59
CA SER A 149 12.70 1.32 -7.53
C SER A 149 12.64 -0.18 -7.82
N ALA A 150 11.44 -0.75 -7.89
CA ALA A 150 11.26 -2.18 -8.09
C ALA A 150 10.29 -2.46 -9.26
N ILE A 151 10.63 -3.45 -10.06
CA ILE A 151 9.80 -3.92 -11.17
C ILE A 151 9.67 -5.43 -11.03
N VAL A 152 8.43 -5.90 -10.82
CA VAL A 152 8.15 -7.33 -10.66
C VAL A 152 7.33 -7.80 -11.85
N PHE A 153 7.80 -8.88 -12.49
CA PHE A 153 7.15 -9.51 -13.63
C PHE A 153 6.64 -10.90 -13.27
N THR A 154 5.50 -11.24 -13.90
CA THR A 154 5.00 -12.62 -14.02
C THR A 154 4.78 -12.98 -15.48
N LYS A 155 4.65 -14.28 -15.74
CA LYS A 155 4.47 -14.78 -17.11
C LYS A 155 3.00 -14.80 -17.52
N THR A 156 2.69 -14.29 -18.70
CA THR A 156 1.36 -14.37 -19.31
C THR A 156 1.52 -14.77 -20.78
N GLY A 157 1.32 -16.06 -21.08
CA GLY A 157 1.62 -16.61 -22.40
C GLY A 157 3.08 -16.43 -22.78
N ASN A 158 3.36 -15.79 -23.92
CA ASN A 158 4.72 -15.50 -24.39
C ASN A 158 5.23 -14.11 -23.97
N LYS A 159 4.56 -13.45 -23.03
CA LYS A 159 4.89 -12.10 -22.57
C LYS A 159 5.07 -12.10 -21.06
N LEU A 160 5.70 -11.04 -20.59
CA LEU A 160 5.83 -10.73 -19.18
C LEU A 160 4.92 -9.56 -18.86
N LYS A 161 4.00 -9.76 -17.93
CA LYS A 161 3.24 -8.68 -17.33
C LYS A 161 3.91 -8.24 -16.06
N GLY A 162 4.08 -6.93 -15.86
CA GLY A 162 4.79 -6.39 -14.73
C GLY A 162 4.12 -5.19 -14.10
N SER A 163 4.53 -4.91 -12.90
CA SER A 163 4.22 -3.68 -12.20
C SER A 163 5.50 -3.07 -11.64
N ALA A 164 5.61 -1.77 -11.80
CA ALA A 164 6.75 -0.98 -11.33
C ALA A 164 6.33 -0.05 -10.20
N ARG A 165 7.24 0.15 -9.25
CA ARG A 165 7.16 1.15 -8.20
C ARG A 165 8.47 1.90 -8.15
N ALA A 166 8.40 3.22 -8.00
CA ALA A 166 9.59 4.06 -7.95
C ALA A 166 9.73 4.75 -6.60
N ILE A 167 10.97 4.87 -6.13
CA ILE A 167 11.30 5.77 -5.04
C ILE A 167 11.09 7.23 -5.45
N GLU A 168 10.95 8.12 -4.49
CA GLU A 168 10.58 9.53 -4.69
C GLU A 168 11.41 10.27 -5.75
N ASN A 169 12.70 10.01 -5.80
CA ASN A 169 13.64 10.68 -6.71
C ASN A 169 13.63 10.12 -8.14
N ASN A 170 12.90 9.04 -8.41
CA ASN A 170 12.78 8.41 -9.71
C ASN A 170 11.44 8.70 -10.36
N ASN A 171 11.42 8.73 -11.70
CA ASN A 171 10.22 8.82 -12.49
C ASN A 171 10.13 7.60 -13.41
N ILE A 172 9.37 6.59 -12.96
CA ILE A 172 9.26 5.33 -13.70
C ILE A 172 8.57 5.51 -15.06
N LYS A 173 7.60 6.43 -15.17
CA LYS A 173 6.93 6.68 -16.45
C LYS A 173 7.91 7.24 -17.48
N ASN A 174 8.69 8.24 -17.12
CA ASN A 174 9.69 8.80 -18.02
C ASN A 174 10.78 7.78 -18.39
N ALA A 175 11.17 6.90 -17.45
CA ALA A 175 12.13 5.85 -17.72
C ALA A 175 11.59 4.83 -18.75
N LEU A 176 10.32 4.46 -18.62
CA LEU A 176 9.66 3.58 -19.58
C LEU A 176 9.47 4.26 -20.96
N ASP A 177 9.20 5.57 -20.99
CA ASP A 177 9.15 6.34 -22.24
C ASP A 177 10.50 6.28 -22.97
N GLN A 178 11.60 6.60 -22.28
CA GLN A 178 12.94 6.55 -22.85
C GLN A 178 13.34 5.15 -23.32
N PHE A 179 12.93 4.11 -22.59
CA PHE A 179 13.16 2.74 -23.01
C PHE A 179 12.35 2.38 -24.29
N HIS A 180 11.06 2.73 -24.28
CA HIS A 180 10.17 2.44 -25.41
C HIS A 180 10.59 3.13 -26.69
N ASP A 181 11.06 4.37 -26.62
CA ASP A 181 11.55 5.11 -27.79
C ASP A 181 12.71 4.39 -28.50
N LYS A 182 13.50 3.62 -27.75
CA LYS A 182 14.64 2.86 -28.28
C LYS A 182 14.28 1.41 -28.65
N HIS A 183 13.32 0.81 -27.92
CA HIS A 183 13.01 -0.62 -27.98
C HIS A 183 11.49 -0.88 -27.96
N PRO A 184 10.73 -0.33 -28.92
CA PRO A 184 9.28 -0.48 -28.96
C PRO A 184 8.84 -1.95 -29.18
N GLU A 185 9.70 -2.77 -29.79
CA GLU A 185 9.47 -4.21 -30.00
C GLU A 185 9.57 -5.03 -28.72
N ILE A 186 10.23 -4.49 -27.67
CA ILE A 186 10.41 -5.15 -26.37
C ILE A 186 9.35 -4.68 -25.39
N LEU A 187 9.20 -3.37 -25.20
CA LEU A 187 8.19 -2.79 -24.29
C LEU A 187 6.86 -2.63 -25.05
N LEU A 188 6.05 -3.69 -25.04
CA LEU A 188 4.85 -3.82 -25.89
C LEU A 188 3.69 -2.95 -25.45
N LYS A 189 3.55 -2.74 -24.12
CA LYS A 189 2.49 -1.92 -23.52
C LYS A 189 2.97 -1.41 -22.16
N TYR A 190 2.69 -0.16 -21.87
CA TYR A 190 2.94 0.41 -20.54
C TYR A 190 2.03 1.61 -20.28
N GLY A 191 1.89 1.97 -19.00
CA GLY A 191 1.12 3.12 -18.58
C GLY A 191 1.24 3.31 -17.08
N GLY A 192 1.05 4.55 -16.66
CA GLY A 192 1.16 4.91 -15.24
C GLY A 192 1.62 6.34 -15.04
N HIS A 193 2.12 6.60 -13.85
CA HIS A 193 2.57 7.91 -13.38
C HIS A 193 4.01 7.83 -12.85
N LYS A 194 4.50 8.94 -12.29
CA LYS A 194 5.86 9.04 -11.76
C LYS A 194 6.27 7.88 -10.84
N GLN A 195 5.40 7.46 -9.93
CA GLN A 195 5.73 6.52 -8.86
C GLN A 195 5.25 5.09 -9.12
N ALA A 196 4.33 4.88 -10.05
CA ALA A 196 3.77 3.55 -10.33
C ALA A 196 3.40 3.39 -11.79
N ALA A 197 3.72 2.22 -12.37
CA ALA A 197 3.35 1.89 -13.74
C ALA A 197 3.05 0.40 -13.88
N GLY A 198 2.13 0.08 -14.82
CA GLY A 198 1.95 -1.25 -15.34
C GLY A 198 2.65 -1.40 -16.69
N LEU A 199 3.20 -2.57 -16.98
CA LEU A 199 3.92 -2.78 -18.24
C LEU A 199 3.82 -4.24 -18.74
N THR A 200 4.05 -4.39 -20.05
CA THR A 200 4.13 -5.69 -20.71
C THR A 200 5.38 -5.71 -21.58
N VAL A 201 6.23 -6.71 -21.36
CA VAL A 201 7.52 -6.86 -22.06
C VAL A 201 7.54 -8.19 -22.81
N ALA A 202 8.17 -8.21 -23.97
CA ALA A 202 8.45 -9.47 -24.68
C ALA A 202 9.41 -10.33 -23.84
N PHE A 203 9.11 -11.63 -23.67
CA PHE A 203 9.92 -12.50 -22.82
C PHE A 203 11.42 -12.49 -23.21
N SER A 204 11.71 -12.51 -24.50
CA SER A 204 13.08 -12.49 -25.02
C SER A 204 13.84 -11.19 -24.76
N GLY A 205 13.14 -10.10 -24.39
CA GLY A 205 13.73 -8.79 -24.15
C GLY A 205 14.04 -8.49 -22.70
N LEU A 206 13.77 -9.41 -21.76
CA LEU A 206 13.90 -9.14 -20.33
C LEU A 206 15.31 -8.69 -19.90
N ASP A 207 16.35 -9.37 -20.40
CA ASP A 207 17.72 -9.05 -20.01
C ASP A 207 18.20 -7.69 -20.54
N LEU A 208 17.74 -7.32 -21.76
CA LEU A 208 17.99 -6.00 -22.29
C LEU A 208 17.23 -4.94 -21.49
N PHE A 209 15.97 -5.22 -21.16
CA PHE A 209 15.15 -4.34 -20.33
C PHE A 209 15.83 -4.05 -18.98
N LYS A 210 16.30 -5.08 -18.28
CA LYS A 210 17.02 -4.93 -17.00
C LYS A 210 18.20 -3.98 -17.13
N ARG A 211 19.10 -4.26 -18.07
CA ARG A 211 20.34 -3.48 -18.28
C ARG A 211 20.09 -2.01 -18.65
N GLU A 212 19.12 -1.76 -19.52
CA GLU A 212 18.83 -0.39 -19.95
C GLU A 212 18.08 0.40 -18.87
N MET A 213 17.16 -0.21 -18.15
CA MET A 213 16.47 0.45 -17.04
C MET A 213 17.41 0.84 -15.90
N GLU A 214 18.43 0.02 -15.61
CA GLU A 214 19.47 0.32 -14.64
C GLU A 214 20.33 1.55 -15.04
N LYS A 215 20.54 1.76 -16.35
CA LYS A 215 21.24 2.94 -16.86
C LYS A 215 20.38 4.21 -16.83
N ILE A 216 19.07 4.07 -17.03
CA ILE A 216 18.13 5.19 -17.11
C ILE A 216 17.76 5.70 -15.70
N LEU A 217 17.56 4.81 -14.74
CA LEU A 217 17.19 5.17 -13.40
C LEU A 217 18.43 5.52 -12.56
N SER A 218 18.36 6.62 -11.85
CA SER A 218 19.46 7.08 -11.01
C SER A 218 19.75 6.08 -9.88
N PRO A 219 21.05 5.87 -9.54
CA PRO A 219 21.41 5.01 -8.42
C PRO A 219 20.77 5.49 -7.12
N VAL A 220 20.46 4.54 -6.25
CA VAL A 220 19.94 4.81 -4.92
C VAL A 220 20.98 5.62 -4.15
N ARG A 221 20.64 6.83 -3.76
CA ARG A 221 21.38 7.53 -2.71
C ARG A 221 20.77 7.06 -1.39
N LYS A 222 21.53 6.29 -0.61
CA LYS A 222 21.17 6.03 0.79
C LYS A 222 21.18 7.40 1.50
N LYS A 223 20.00 8.02 1.60
CA LYS A 223 19.79 9.05 2.61
C LYS A 223 19.47 8.29 3.89
N ASP A 224 20.26 8.51 4.93
CA ASP A 224 19.82 8.17 6.26
C ASP A 224 18.47 8.85 6.47
N PRO A 225 17.42 8.14 6.94
CA PRO A 225 16.15 8.76 7.19
C PRO A 225 16.35 9.88 8.22
N GLU A 226 16.30 11.12 7.77
CA GLU A 226 16.22 12.27 8.67
C GLU A 226 14.88 12.18 9.39
N LEU A 227 14.91 11.81 10.67
CA LEU A 227 13.72 11.82 11.51
C LEU A 227 13.30 13.28 11.73
N SER A 228 12.30 13.71 10.99
CA SER A 228 11.66 15.00 11.21
C SER A 228 10.62 14.90 12.31
N TYR A 229 10.49 15.94 13.10
CA TYR A 229 9.44 16.07 14.12
C TYR A 229 8.87 17.48 14.10
N ASP A 230 7.56 17.57 14.35
CA ASP A 230 6.83 18.83 14.32
C ASP A 230 6.89 19.58 15.65
N LEU A 231 6.95 18.83 16.74
CA LEU A 231 7.07 19.41 18.09
C LEU A 231 7.88 18.52 19.05
N THR A 232 8.41 19.14 20.11
CA THR A 232 9.09 18.45 21.18
C THR A 232 8.33 18.66 22.49
N ILE A 233 8.08 17.57 23.23
CA ILE A 233 7.30 17.60 24.48
C ILE A 233 8.01 16.88 25.62
N ALA A 234 7.59 17.17 26.85
CA ALA A 234 7.92 16.37 28.01
C ALA A 234 6.95 15.16 28.13
N PRO A 235 7.35 14.07 28.79
CA PRO A 235 6.47 12.92 29.02
C PRO A 235 5.17 13.28 29.76
N SER A 236 5.18 14.27 30.65
CA SER A 236 3.99 14.78 31.36
C SER A 236 2.91 15.35 30.43
N ASP A 237 3.30 15.86 29.30
CA ASP A 237 2.40 16.59 28.38
C ASP A 237 1.63 15.64 27.42
N ILE A 238 2.03 14.37 27.37
CA ILE A 238 1.46 13.38 26.45
C ILE A 238 -0.06 13.25 26.56
N PRO A 239 -0.68 13.13 27.76
CA PRO A 239 -2.14 12.99 27.86
C PRO A 239 -2.90 14.19 27.29
N LEU A 240 -2.38 15.40 27.49
CA LEU A 240 -2.98 16.64 26.99
C LEU A 240 -2.85 16.71 25.46
N ILE A 241 -1.65 16.50 24.96
CA ILE A 241 -1.38 16.56 23.52
C ILE A 241 -2.08 15.44 22.74
N ALA A 242 -2.16 14.22 23.29
CA ALA A 242 -2.88 13.12 22.66
C ALA A 242 -4.36 13.46 22.42
N ALA A 243 -5.02 14.12 23.37
CA ALA A 243 -6.39 14.58 23.21
C ALA A 243 -6.54 15.67 22.14
N ASP A 244 -5.57 16.59 22.07
CA ASP A 244 -5.58 17.63 21.03
C ASP A 244 -5.27 17.08 19.64
N LEU A 245 -4.37 16.10 19.51
CA LEU A 245 -4.04 15.48 18.23
C LEU A 245 -5.25 14.82 17.57
N GLU A 246 -6.19 14.26 18.33
CA GLU A 246 -7.43 13.69 17.78
C GLU A 246 -8.26 14.74 17.01
N ARG A 247 -8.15 16.02 17.33
CA ARG A 247 -8.88 17.12 16.65
C ARG A 247 -8.33 17.42 15.25
N PHE A 248 -7.10 16.99 14.96
CA PHE A 248 -6.47 17.18 13.66
C PHE A 248 -6.83 16.07 12.65
N ARG A 249 -7.48 14.98 13.09
CA ARG A 249 -7.96 13.94 12.17
C ARG A 249 -8.93 14.49 11.10
N PRO A 250 -9.02 13.83 9.92
CA PRO A 250 -8.30 12.62 9.50
C PRO A 250 -6.86 12.90 9.08
N PHE A 251 -5.95 11.98 9.39
CA PHE A 251 -4.58 12.03 8.89
C PHE A 251 -4.47 11.27 7.56
N GLY A 252 -3.60 11.75 6.67
CA GLY A 252 -3.34 11.18 5.36
C GLY A 252 -2.77 12.19 4.38
N GLU A 253 -3.05 12.01 3.10
CA GLU A 253 -2.57 12.93 2.07
C GLU A 253 -3.06 14.36 2.33
N GLY A 254 -2.16 15.34 2.23
CA GLY A 254 -2.46 16.75 2.51
C GLY A 254 -2.65 17.11 3.99
N ASN A 255 -2.74 16.12 4.89
CA ASN A 255 -2.80 16.31 6.35
C ASN A 255 -2.00 15.20 7.05
N PRO A 256 -0.66 15.24 7.03
CA PRO A 256 0.19 14.17 7.55
C PRO A 256 0.06 14.02 9.07
N GLN A 257 0.43 12.84 9.56
CA GLN A 257 0.54 12.61 11.00
C GLN A 257 1.57 13.55 11.62
N ILE A 258 1.24 14.07 12.82
CA ILE A 258 2.13 14.93 13.59
C ILE A 258 3.17 14.05 14.31
N ASN A 259 4.43 14.26 13.98
CA ASN A 259 5.54 13.57 14.60
C ASN A 259 6.01 14.32 15.86
N VAL A 260 5.99 13.64 16.98
CA VAL A 260 6.32 14.23 18.28
C VAL A 260 7.62 13.64 18.80
N ARG A 261 8.59 14.52 19.11
CA ARG A 261 9.79 14.13 19.85
C ARG A 261 9.54 14.24 21.35
N ILE A 262 9.79 13.15 22.08
CA ILE A 262 9.69 13.12 23.52
C ILE A 262 11.10 13.17 24.12
N ASN A 263 11.39 14.20 24.90
CA ASN A 263 12.68 14.34 25.59
C ASN A 263 12.72 13.48 26.86
N HIS A 264 13.92 13.03 27.22
CA HIS A 264 14.18 12.28 28.46
C HIS A 264 13.30 11.03 28.62
N PHE A 265 13.09 10.32 27.52
CA PHE A 265 12.28 9.12 27.46
C PHE A 265 13.16 7.87 27.42
N MET A 266 12.85 6.89 28.30
CA MET A 266 13.40 5.54 28.23
C MET A 266 12.30 4.57 27.82
N PRO A 267 12.32 4.07 26.56
CA PRO A 267 11.31 3.12 26.09
C PRO A 267 11.49 1.76 26.78
N ILE A 268 10.40 1.18 27.25
CA ILE A 268 10.36 -0.19 27.75
C ILE A 268 9.86 -1.07 26.58
N PRO A 269 10.68 -1.95 26.01
CA PRO A 269 10.25 -2.81 24.91
C PRO A 269 9.24 -3.85 25.41
N ARG A 270 8.17 -4.07 24.63
CA ARG A 270 7.18 -5.12 24.88
C ARG A 270 6.70 -5.69 23.55
N GLY A 271 7.27 -6.80 23.14
CA GLY A 271 7.04 -7.36 21.81
C GLY A 271 7.48 -6.37 20.73
N ASN A 272 6.61 -6.09 19.75
CA ASN A 272 6.86 -5.13 18.66
C ASN A 272 6.49 -3.68 19.03
N SER A 273 6.20 -3.39 20.30
CA SER A 273 5.79 -2.08 20.78
C SER A 273 6.68 -1.60 21.93
N PHE A 274 6.67 -0.29 22.14
CA PHE A 274 7.33 0.32 23.30
C PHE A 274 6.29 0.89 24.25
N TYR A 275 6.51 0.72 25.54
CA TYR A 275 5.69 1.30 26.58
C TYR A 275 6.47 2.36 27.34
N MET A 276 5.75 3.38 27.77
CA MET A 276 6.25 4.40 28.66
C MET A 276 5.42 4.40 29.94
N ARG A 277 6.09 4.37 31.09
CA ARG A 277 5.44 4.64 32.37
C ARG A 277 5.51 6.14 32.62
N ILE A 278 4.38 6.83 32.50
CA ILE A 278 4.26 8.20 32.93
C ILE A 278 4.13 8.14 34.45
N GLY A 279 5.08 8.73 35.19
CA GLY A 279 5.11 8.70 36.67
C GLY A 279 3.82 9.23 37.30
N LYS A 280 3.61 8.83 38.59
CA LYS A 280 2.56 9.41 39.43
C LYS A 280 2.80 10.88 39.63
#